data_7a67d65e8c1a5aae13c7f2a81eeddceb
#
_entry.id   7a67d65e8c1a5aae13c7f2a81eeddceb
#
_cell.length_a   1.000
_cell.length_b   1.000
_cell.length_c   1.000
_cell.angle_alpha   90.00
_cell.angle_beta   90.00
_cell.angle_gamma   90.00
#
_symmetry.space_group_name_H-M   'P 1'
#
loop_
_entity.id
_entity.type
_entity.pdbx_description
1 polymer ?
#
loop_
_entity_poly.entity_id
_entity_poly.type
_entity_poly.pdbx_seq_one_letter_code
_entity_poly.pdbx_strand_id
1 'polypeptide(L)'
;MKILVTGGGGQLALALQRQRGNHSLITFRKKDLDITDQEQLKNIFEREKPEVVINCAAWTDVDACESNQQKAFAVNGHAVGSLAESARQVGAQLVQISTDYVFDGQKGSSYLETDPTNPQSIYGKSKLLGEQLAGVGALIVRTAWLMGPDGNNMLQTILRLLRNPGDLYFVDDQVGCPTFTGDLAGALLALVEAKDEGIFHVTNAGPVSWFVFAQEVAEAAGHDPSRVLPISTTDLVPSRPAPRPANSVLDNLKLVDSGYSQLAPHLTRLNVLLK
;
A
#
# COMPACT_ATOMS: atom_id res chain seq x y z
N MET A 1 10.63 14.39 -15.19
CA MET A 1 11.26 14.44 -13.84
C MET A 1 12.15 13.25 -13.62
N LYS A 2 13.20 13.42 -12.81
CA LYS A 2 14.04 12.34 -12.29
C LYS A 2 13.47 11.85 -10.99
N ILE A 3 12.96 10.62 -10.96
CA ILE A 3 12.26 10.03 -9.81
C ILE A 3 13.09 8.87 -9.26
N LEU A 4 13.46 8.93 -7.99
CA LEU A 4 14.09 7.84 -7.27
C LEU A 4 12.99 7.00 -6.58
N VAL A 5 13.01 5.68 -6.78
CA VAL A 5 12.04 4.77 -6.17
C VAL A 5 12.78 3.77 -5.29
N THR A 6 12.48 3.77 -3.99
CA THR A 6 12.98 2.75 -3.06
C THR A 6 12.07 1.51 -3.09
N GLY A 7 12.55 0.37 -2.59
CA GLY A 7 11.76 -0.86 -2.65
C GLY A 7 11.53 -1.38 -4.08
N GLY A 8 12.49 -1.15 -4.99
CA GLY A 8 12.41 -1.39 -6.44
C GLY A 8 12.12 -2.82 -6.89
N GLY A 9 12.06 -3.79 -5.96
CA GLY A 9 11.61 -5.16 -6.23
C GLY A 9 10.15 -5.41 -5.85
N GLY A 10 9.48 -4.45 -5.22
CA GLY A 10 8.08 -4.55 -4.79
C GLY A 10 7.09 -4.30 -5.91
N GLN A 11 5.88 -4.80 -5.73
CA GLN A 11 4.82 -4.76 -6.76
C GLN A 11 4.47 -3.34 -7.24
N LEU A 12 4.43 -2.33 -6.34
CA LEU A 12 4.16 -0.95 -6.72
C LEU A 12 5.30 -0.32 -7.52
N ALA A 13 6.55 -0.57 -7.11
CA ALA A 13 7.72 -0.06 -7.84
C ALA A 13 7.79 -0.62 -9.27
N LEU A 14 7.43 -1.90 -9.47
CA LEU A 14 7.34 -2.52 -10.79
C LEU A 14 6.21 -1.89 -11.64
N ALA A 15 5.06 -1.59 -11.03
CA ALA A 15 3.97 -0.90 -11.71
C ALA A 15 4.35 0.53 -12.12
N LEU A 16 5.02 1.28 -11.24
CA LEU A 16 5.57 2.60 -11.55
C LEU A 16 6.54 2.55 -12.74
N GLN A 17 7.43 1.55 -12.79
CA GLN A 17 8.36 1.38 -13.93
C GLN A 17 7.62 1.18 -15.26
N ARG A 18 6.51 0.40 -15.27
CA ARG A 18 5.72 0.17 -16.49
C ARG A 18 5.01 1.44 -16.96
N GLN A 19 4.59 2.30 -16.03
CA GLN A 19 3.77 3.50 -16.31
C GLN A 19 4.57 4.79 -16.31
N ARG A 20 5.88 4.72 -16.22
CA ARG A 20 6.78 5.88 -16.03
C ARG A 20 6.59 7.03 -17.05
N GLY A 21 5.97 6.77 -18.19
CA GLY A 21 5.83 7.77 -19.26
C GLY A 21 7.17 8.38 -19.65
N ASN A 22 7.26 9.71 -19.61
CA ASN A 22 8.47 10.49 -19.91
C ASN A 22 9.36 10.72 -18.68
N HIS A 23 9.07 10.09 -17.52
CA HIS A 23 9.90 10.23 -16.34
C HIS A 23 11.12 9.31 -16.40
N SER A 24 12.24 9.80 -15.84
CA SER A 24 13.44 8.99 -15.61
C SER A 24 13.33 8.33 -14.23
N LEU A 25 12.91 7.07 -14.16
CA LEU A 25 12.82 6.31 -12.90
C LEU A 25 14.12 5.55 -12.63
N ILE A 26 14.71 5.82 -11.45
CA ILE A 26 15.84 5.07 -10.92
C ILE A 26 15.32 4.29 -9.71
N THR A 27 15.35 2.96 -9.80
CA THR A 27 14.80 2.10 -8.77
C THR A 27 15.90 1.36 -8.01
N PHE A 28 15.80 1.36 -6.68
CA PHE A 28 16.73 0.68 -5.79
C PHE A 28 16.03 -0.44 -5.04
N ARG A 29 16.55 -1.65 -5.15
CA ARG A 29 16.18 -2.78 -4.28
C ARG A 29 16.91 -2.66 -2.95
N LYS A 30 16.45 -3.37 -1.92
CA LYS A 30 17.08 -3.36 -0.59
C LYS A 30 18.58 -3.66 -0.62
N LYS A 31 19.04 -4.57 -1.48
CA LYS A 31 20.46 -4.91 -1.63
C LYS A 31 21.30 -3.77 -2.20
N ASP A 32 20.67 -2.82 -2.93
CA ASP A 32 21.32 -1.72 -3.63
C ASP A 32 21.21 -0.41 -2.82
N LEU A 33 20.19 -0.30 -1.97
CA LEU A 33 19.94 0.80 -1.03
C LEU A 33 19.13 0.27 0.15
N ASP A 34 19.74 0.11 1.31
CA ASP A 34 19.04 -0.07 2.57
C ASP A 34 18.64 1.30 3.11
N ILE A 35 17.33 1.58 3.16
CA ILE A 35 16.81 2.88 3.61
C ILE A 35 17.10 3.16 5.09
N THR A 36 17.52 2.17 5.87
CA THR A 36 17.95 2.34 7.26
C THR A 36 19.42 2.77 7.39
N ASP A 37 20.18 2.74 6.30
CA ASP A 37 21.59 3.16 6.23
C ASP A 37 21.67 4.62 5.75
N GLN A 38 21.93 5.53 6.69
CA GLN A 38 21.99 6.97 6.43
C GLN A 38 23.15 7.35 5.49
N GLU A 39 24.27 6.63 5.54
CA GLU A 39 25.40 6.92 4.67
C GLU A 39 25.11 6.53 3.22
N GLN A 40 24.50 5.35 3.00
CA GLN A 40 24.03 4.97 1.67
C GLN A 40 23.00 5.96 1.12
N LEU A 41 22.04 6.41 1.94
CA LEU A 41 21.07 7.43 1.52
C LEU A 41 21.79 8.69 1.07
N LYS A 42 22.66 9.26 1.90
CA LYS A 42 23.41 10.47 1.56
C LYS A 42 24.14 10.33 0.24
N ASN A 43 24.95 9.28 0.09
CA ASN A 43 25.78 9.06 -1.11
C ASN A 43 24.94 8.92 -2.38
N ILE A 44 23.78 8.22 -2.30
CA ILE A 44 22.90 8.03 -3.45
C ILE A 44 22.18 9.32 -3.80
N PHE A 45 21.67 10.07 -2.81
CA PHE A 45 20.95 11.33 -3.08
C PHE A 45 21.88 12.40 -3.64
N GLU A 46 23.10 12.53 -3.14
CA GLU A 46 24.10 13.45 -3.67
C GLU A 46 24.50 13.11 -5.12
N ARG A 47 24.62 11.81 -5.44
CA ARG A 47 24.94 11.33 -6.77
C ARG A 47 23.79 11.49 -7.75
N GLU A 48 22.60 11.05 -7.36
CA GLU A 48 21.45 10.99 -8.27
C GLU A 48 20.71 12.31 -8.38
N LYS A 49 20.69 13.13 -7.34
CA LYS A 49 19.96 14.42 -7.28
C LYS A 49 18.55 14.28 -7.86
N PRO A 50 17.70 13.40 -7.29
CA PRO A 50 16.34 13.24 -7.78
C PRO A 50 15.53 14.53 -7.57
N GLU A 51 14.48 14.73 -8.37
CA GLU A 51 13.46 15.76 -8.15
C GLU A 51 12.36 15.24 -7.21
N VAL A 52 12.11 13.92 -7.25
CA VAL A 52 11.09 13.25 -6.45
C VAL A 52 11.64 11.92 -5.94
N VAL A 53 11.27 11.56 -4.71
CA VAL A 53 11.56 10.26 -4.11
C VAL A 53 10.25 9.57 -3.76
N ILE A 54 9.96 8.42 -4.38
CA ILE A 54 8.80 7.60 -4.02
C ILE A 54 9.28 6.44 -3.15
N ASN A 55 8.93 6.48 -1.86
CA ASN A 55 9.27 5.44 -0.91
C ASN A 55 8.25 4.29 -0.97
N CYS A 56 8.55 3.25 -1.77
CA CYS A 56 7.82 1.99 -1.81
C CYS A 56 8.43 0.93 -0.86
N ALA A 57 9.55 1.23 -0.19
CA ALA A 57 10.16 0.30 0.75
C ALA A 57 9.39 0.28 2.07
N ALA A 58 9.03 -0.90 2.51
CA ALA A 58 8.39 -1.13 3.81
C ALA A 58 8.59 -2.59 4.25
N TRP A 59 8.50 -2.83 5.55
CA TRP A 59 8.33 -4.16 6.09
C TRP A 59 6.85 -4.42 6.32
N THR A 60 6.22 -5.23 5.45
CA THR A 60 4.77 -5.42 5.36
C THR A 60 4.28 -6.74 5.95
N ASP A 61 5.15 -7.51 6.58
CA ASP A 61 4.74 -8.71 7.34
C ASP A 61 4.13 -8.26 8.67
N VAL A 62 2.80 -8.04 8.63
CA VAL A 62 2.02 -7.47 9.72
C VAL A 62 2.14 -8.29 11.00
N ASP A 63 2.09 -9.62 10.88
CA ASP A 63 2.21 -10.53 12.04
C ASP A 63 3.62 -10.56 12.60
N ALA A 64 4.65 -10.58 11.76
CA ALA A 64 6.03 -10.56 12.21
C ALA A 64 6.43 -9.21 12.84
N CYS A 65 5.74 -8.11 12.53
CA CYS A 65 5.94 -6.82 13.19
C CYS A 65 5.66 -6.90 14.68
N GLU A 66 4.65 -7.67 15.13
CA GLU A 66 4.29 -7.78 16.55
C GLU A 66 5.46 -8.33 17.39
N SER A 67 6.18 -9.31 16.86
CA SER A 67 7.33 -9.92 17.54
C SER A 67 8.67 -9.22 17.30
N ASN A 68 8.74 -8.30 16.32
CA ASN A 68 9.97 -7.59 15.94
C ASN A 68 9.76 -6.08 15.83
N GLN A 69 9.24 -5.48 16.90
CA GLN A 69 8.85 -4.08 16.94
C GLN A 69 9.97 -3.11 16.54
N GLN A 70 11.19 -3.32 17.08
CA GLN A 70 12.34 -2.48 16.75
C GLN A 70 12.59 -2.39 15.25
N LYS A 71 12.55 -3.53 14.56
CA LYS A 71 12.72 -3.57 13.10
C LYS A 71 11.58 -2.89 12.36
N ALA A 72 10.32 -3.05 12.83
CA ALA A 72 9.16 -2.39 12.25
C ALA A 72 9.33 -0.87 12.31
N PHE A 73 9.65 -0.32 13.49
CA PHE A 73 9.86 1.11 13.67
C PHE A 73 11.10 1.62 12.93
N ALA A 74 12.19 0.85 12.89
CA ALA A 74 13.39 1.24 12.15
C ALA A 74 13.10 1.40 10.65
N VAL A 75 12.41 0.43 10.02
CA VAL A 75 12.17 0.42 8.56
C VAL A 75 10.99 1.31 8.18
N ASN A 76 9.84 1.16 8.85
CA ASN A 76 8.60 1.84 8.46
C ASN A 76 8.47 3.26 9.02
N GLY A 77 9.21 3.58 10.09
CA GLY A 77 9.19 4.86 10.80
C GLY A 77 10.47 5.66 10.60
N HIS A 78 11.52 5.32 11.34
CA HIS A 78 12.74 6.14 11.39
C HIS A 78 13.45 6.29 10.04
N ALA A 79 13.50 5.25 9.21
CA ALA A 79 14.08 5.34 7.88
C ALA A 79 13.35 6.35 6.98
N VAL A 80 12.04 6.56 7.18
CA VAL A 80 11.29 7.61 6.44
C VAL A 80 11.79 9.00 6.82
N GLY A 81 12.11 9.24 8.10
CA GLY A 81 12.73 10.50 8.54
C GLY A 81 14.08 10.73 7.88
N SER A 82 14.91 9.70 7.77
CA SER A 82 16.21 9.79 7.08
C SER A 82 16.04 10.05 5.57
N LEU A 83 15.04 9.43 4.93
CA LEU A 83 14.67 9.72 3.54
C LEU A 83 14.21 11.16 3.36
N ALA A 84 13.34 11.66 4.25
CA ALA A 84 12.85 13.03 4.23
C ALA A 84 13.99 14.04 4.33
N GLU A 85 14.93 13.81 5.25
CA GLU A 85 16.11 14.67 5.41
C GLU A 85 17.00 14.65 4.17
N SER A 86 17.29 13.45 3.61
CA SER A 86 18.09 13.33 2.40
C SER A 86 17.42 13.98 1.19
N ALA A 87 16.09 13.84 1.06
CA ALA A 87 15.30 14.48 0.01
C ALA A 87 15.39 16.01 0.12
N ARG A 88 15.18 16.56 1.34
CA ARG A 88 15.28 17.99 1.62
C ARG A 88 16.65 18.57 1.26
N GLN A 89 17.74 17.85 1.56
CA GLN A 89 19.10 18.31 1.26
C GLN A 89 19.35 18.50 -0.25
N VAL A 90 18.67 17.75 -1.12
CA VAL A 90 18.81 17.86 -2.57
C VAL A 90 17.64 18.59 -3.23
N GLY A 91 16.68 19.11 -2.45
CA GLY A 91 15.48 19.80 -2.95
C GLY A 91 14.45 18.89 -3.60
N ALA A 92 14.45 17.59 -3.27
CA ALA A 92 13.49 16.61 -3.79
C ALA A 92 12.21 16.57 -2.92
N GLN A 93 11.06 16.32 -3.55
CA GLN A 93 9.83 16.00 -2.85
C GLN A 93 9.84 14.53 -2.40
N LEU A 94 9.45 14.26 -1.14
CA LEU A 94 9.21 12.90 -0.67
C LEU A 94 7.75 12.50 -0.89
N VAL A 95 7.55 11.34 -1.49
CA VAL A 95 6.26 10.63 -1.57
C VAL A 95 6.33 9.39 -0.69
N GLN A 96 5.56 9.37 0.40
CA GLN A 96 5.52 8.27 1.34
C GLN A 96 4.28 7.40 1.14
N ILE A 97 4.47 6.13 0.80
CA ILE A 97 3.36 5.19 0.75
C ILE A 97 3.02 4.73 2.17
N SER A 98 1.76 4.93 2.56
CA SER A 98 1.21 4.54 3.86
C SER A 98 0.08 3.53 3.71
N THR A 99 -0.73 3.33 4.75
CA THR A 99 -1.67 2.23 4.88
C THR A 99 -2.96 2.64 5.59
N ASP A 100 -4.03 1.91 5.34
CA ASP A 100 -5.29 1.90 6.07
C ASP A 100 -5.15 1.45 7.55
N TYR A 101 -4.09 0.68 7.89
CA TYR A 101 -3.80 0.24 9.26
C TYR A 101 -3.44 1.38 10.23
N VAL A 102 -3.37 2.62 9.79
CA VAL A 102 -3.26 3.79 10.67
C VAL A 102 -4.55 4.07 11.44
N PHE A 103 -5.66 3.47 11.03
CA PHE A 103 -6.97 3.58 11.67
C PHE A 103 -7.29 2.35 12.55
N ASP A 104 -8.22 2.50 13.49
CA ASP A 104 -8.62 1.46 14.45
C ASP A 104 -9.64 0.43 13.90
N GLY A 105 -10.29 0.76 12.80
CA GLY A 105 -11.30 -0.11 12.21
C GLY A 105 -12.67 -0.06 12.88
N GLN A 106 -12.92 0.91 13.76
CA GLN A 106 -14.17 0.98 14.55
C GLN A 106 -15.20 1.97 13.99
N LYS A 107 -14.82 2.78 12.99
CA LYS A 107 -15.74 3.72 12.34
C LYS A 107 -16.75 2.94 11.49
N GLY A 108 -18.03 3.21 11.67
CA GLY A 108 -19.15 2.59 10.92
C GLY A 108 -19.31 3.08 9.47
N SER A 109 -18.37 3.90 8.98
CA SER A 109 -18.33 4.43 7.61
C SER A 109 -16.89 4.45 7.10
N SER A 110 -16.64 4.89 5.86
CA SER A 110 -15.30 5.09 5.31
C SER A 110 -14.51 6.14 6.11
N TYR A 111 -13.18 5.96 6.17
CA TYR A 111 -12.25 6.90 6.78
C TYR A 111 -11.86 8.00 5.79
N LEU A 112 -11.92 9.24 6.24
CA LEU A 112 -11.43 10.42 5.54
C LEU A 112 -9.97 10.69 5.91
N GLU A 113 -9.26 11.45 5.07
CA GLU A 113 -7.88 11.86 5.34
C GLU A 113 -7.73 12.67 6.64
N THR A 114 -8.80 13.36 7.05
CA THR A 114 -8.88 14.20 8.26
C THR A 114 -9.30 13.44 9.53
N ASP A 115 -9.71 12.19 9.40
CA ASP A 115 -10.10 11.39 10.57
C ASP A 115 -8.89 11.12 11.48
N PRO A 116 -9.12 11.07 12.81
CA PRO A 116 -8.04 10.77 13.75
C PRO A 116 -7.52 9.36 13.54
N THR A 117 -6.20 9.22 13.53
CA THR A 117 -5.52 7.92 13.45
C THR A 117 -5.45 7.26 14.83
N ASN A 118 -5.63 5.93 14.88
CA ASN A 118 -5.52 5.13 16.11
C ASN A 118 -5.07 3.68 15.78
N PRO A 119 -3.84 3.49 15.28
CA PRO A 119 -3.38 2.17 14.85
C PRO A 119 -3.34 1.16 15.97
N GLN A 120 -3.89 -0.03 15.77
CA GLN A 120 -3.96 -1.08 16.77
C GLN A 120 -2.75 -2.02 16.70
N SER A 121 -2.19 -2.26 15.52
CA SER A 121 -1.04 -3.15 15.31
C SER A 121 0.30 -2.38 15.34
N ILE A 122 1.38 -3.09 15.62
CA ILE A 122 2.76 -2.53 15.52
C ILE A 122 3.07 -2.09 14.09
N TYR A 123 2.61 -2.83 13.09
CA TYR A 123 2.72 -2.40 11.68
C TYR A 123 2.08 -1.02 11.48
N GLY A 124 0.81 -0.86 11.86
CA GLY A 124 0.10 0.42 11.73
C GLY A 124 0.80 1.56 12.49
N LYS A 125 1.24 1.31 13.73
CA LYS A 125 1.98 2.28 14.55
C LYS A 125 3.31 2.70 13.88
N SER A 126 4.05 1.74 13.33
CA SER A 126 5.31 2.02 12.65
C SER A 126 5.12 2.81 11.35
N LYS A 127 4.04 2.53 10.59
CA LYS A 127 3.68 3.28 9.38
C LYS A 127 3.24 4.71 9.71
N LEU A 128 2.44 4.88 10.77
CA LEU A 128 2.03 6.21 11.23
C LEU A 128 3.22 7.05 11.68
N LEU A 129 4.21 6.46 12.37
CA LEU A 129 5.45 7.16 12.68
C LEU A 129 6.17 7.63 11.39
N GLY A 130 6.15 6.81 10.33
CA GLY A 130 6.69 7.20 9.03
C GLY A 130 5.95 8.40 8.42
N GLU A 131 4.61 8.47 8.52
CA GLU A 131 3.85 9.66 8.10
C GLU A 131 4.30 10.92 8.85
N GLN A 132 4.43 10.81 10.17
CA GLN A 132 4.83 11.92 11.04
C GLN A 132 6.25 12.41 10.74
N LEU A 133 7.17 11.51 10.41
CA LEU A 133 8.57 11.81 10.11
C LEU A 133 8.82 12.20 8.64
N ALA A 134 7.85 12.01 7.75
CA ALA A 134 7.95 12.45 6.34
C ALA A 134 8.10 13.97 6.22
N GLY A 135 7.56 14.72 7.18
CA GLY A 135 7.75 16.17 7.27
C GLY A 135 6.79 16.98 6.39
N VAL A 136 6.95 18.31 6.50
CA VAL A 136 6.17 19.27 5.72
C VAL A 136 6.61 19.22 4.25
N GLY A 137 5.64 19.35 3.32
CA GLY A 137 5.89 19.28 1.87
C GLY A 137 5.91 17.84 1.31
N ALA A 138 5.87 16.83 2.18
CA ALA A 138 5.74 15.44 1.70
C ALA A 138 4.33 15.15 1.19
N LEU A 139 4.25 14.33 0.16
CA LEU A 139 3.00 13.67 -0.27
C LEU A 139 2.90 12.32 0.45
N ILE A 140 1.87 12.14 1.27
CA ILE A 140 1.58 10.89 1.96
C ILE A 140 0.38 10.24 1.29
N VAL A 141 0.56 9.02 0.79
CA VAL A 141 -0.52 8.28 0.13
C VAL A 141 -0.87 7.05 0.94
N ARG A 142 -2.02 7.10 1.60
CA ARG A 142 -2.61 5.94 2.27
C ARG A 142 -3.34 5.09 1.25
N THR A 143 -3.04 3.82 1.22
CA THR A 143 -3.68 2.83 0.35
C THR A 143 -4.00 1.57 1.15
N ALA A 144 -4.80 0.67 0.57
CA ALA A 144 -5.22 -0.56 1.23
C ALA A 144 -5.13 -1.75 0.27
N TRP A 145 -4.93 -2.94 0.80
CA TRP A 145 -5.06 -4.22 0.10
C TRP A 145 -4.40 -4.23 -1.28
N LEU A 146 -3.13 -3.81 -1.32
CA LEU A 146 -2.39 -3.63 -2.57
C LEU A 146 -2.16 -4.96 -3.28
N MET A 147 -2.55 -5.05 -4.54
CA MET A 147 -2.46 -6.27 -5.34
C MET A 147 -2.21 -5.98 -6.82
N GLY A 148 -1.77 -7.00 -7.53
CA GLY A 148 -1.48 -6.90 -8.95
C GLY A 148 -0.84 -8.18 -9.50
N PRO A 149 -0.32 -8.14 -10.73
CA PRO A 149 0.29 -9.31 -11.36
C PRO A 149 1.62 -9.71 -10.72
N ASP A 150 2.26 -8.79 -10.00
CA ASP A 150 3.61 -8.99 -9.45
C ASP A 150 3.60 -9.28 -7.96
N GLY A 151 4.63 -10.00 -7.52
CA GLY A 151 4.93 -10.23 -6.10
C GLY A 151 3.92 -11.11 -5.38
N ASN A 152 4.10 -11.21 -4.07
CA ASN A 152 3.18 -11.96 -3.20
C ASN A 152 2.07 -11.02 -2.71
N ASN A 153 0.85 -11.30 -3.10
CA ASN A 153 -0.34 -10.57 -2.66
C ASN A 153 -1.54 -11.52 -2.53
N MET A 154 -2.65 -11.01 -1.99
CA MET A 154 -3.82 -11.84 -1.73
C MET A 154 -4.47 -12.36 -3.01
N LEU A 155 -4.51 -11.58 -4.09
CA LEU A 155 -5.02 -12.04 -5.40
C LEU A 155 -4.25 -13.29 -5.88
N GLN A 156 -2.91 -13.22 -5.88
CA GLN A 156 -2.08 -14.37 -6.28
C GLN A 156 -2.24 -15.55 -5.32
N THR A 157 -2.47 -15.29 -4.04
CA THR A 157 -2.76 -16.34 -3.06
C THR A 157 -4.08 -17.04 -3.35
N ILE A 158 -5.16 -16.29 -3.59
CA ILE A 158 -6.48 -16.84 -3.94
C ILE A 158 -6.38 -17.66 -5.22
N LEU A 159 -5.80 -17.13 -6.29
CA LEU A 159 -5.62 -17.84 -7.55
C LEU A 159 -4.84 -19.15 -7.40
N ARG A 160 -3.82 -19.16 -6.54
CA ARG A 160 -3.06 -20.39 -6.24
C ARG A 160 -3.91 -21.41 -5.47
N LEU A 161 -4.69 -20.97 -4.49
CA LEU A 161 -5.56 -21.84 -3.69
C LEU A 161 -6.68 -22.44 -4.53
N LEU A 162 -7.28 -21.68 -5.45
CA LEU A 162 -8.34 -22.14 -6.34
C LEU A 162 -7.94 -23.31 -7.26
N ARG A 163 -6.64 -23.47 -7.52
CA ARG A 163 -6.12 -24.61 -8.32
C ARG A 163 -6.23 -25.95 -7.58
N ASN A 164 -6.34 -25.93 -6.25
CA ASN A 164 -6.50 -27.14 -5.45
C ASN A 164 -8.00 -27.45 -5.26
N PRO A 165 -8.40 -28.72 -5.15
CA PRO A 165 -9.77 -29.08 -4.82
C PRO A 165 -10.10 -28.72 -3.35
N GLY A 166 -11.40 -28.64 -3.05
CA GLY A 166 -11.92 -28.39 -1.69
C GLY A 166 -12.37 -26.95 -1.45
N ASP A 167 -12.92 -26.72 -0.28
CA ASP A 167 -13.44 -25.43 0.13
C ASP A 167 -12.32 -24.51 0.60
N LEU A 168 -12.52 -23.22 0.40
CA LEU A 168 -11.61 -22.15 0.83
C LEU A 168 -12.34 -21.24 1.81
N TYR A 169 -11.69 -20.89 2.90
CA TYR A 169 -12.28 -20.06 3.94
C TYR A 169 -11.61 -18.69 3.99
N PHE A 170 -12.43 -17.63 3.86
CA PHE A 170 -11.97 -16.24 3.94
C PHE A 170 -12.81 -15.46 4.93
N VAL A 171 -12.17 -14.51 5.63
CA VAL A 171 -12.86 -13.71 6.65
C VAL A 171 -13.87 -12.76 6.02
N ASP A 172 -15.09 -12.70 6.61
CA ASP A 172 -16.18 -11.85 6.15
C ASP A 172 -16.39 -10.62 7.05
N ASP A 173 -15.73 -10.58 8.19
CA ASP A 173 -15.77 -9.50 9.18
C ASP A 173 -14.60 -8.50 9.07
N GLN A 174 -13.87 -8.50 7.95
CA GLN A 174 -12.87 -7.51 7.61
C GLN A 174 -13.20 -6.90 6.24
N VAL A 175 -13.54 -5.62 6.22
CA VAL A 175 -13.93 -4.88 5.02
C VAL A 175 -12.88 -3.82 4.69
N GLY A 176 -12.47 -3.74 3.43
CA GLY A 176 -11.47 -2.81 2.94
C GLY A 176 -11.62 -2.52 1.45
N CYS A 177 -10.65 -1.83 0.87
CA CYS A 177 -10.63 -1.46 -0.54
C CYS A 177 -9.49 -2.19 -1.26
N PRO A 178 -9.77 -3.23 -2.08
CA PRO A 178 -8.75 -3.80 -2.96
C PRO A 178 -8.18 -2.72 -3.87
N THR A 179 -6.84 -2.61 -3.93
CA THR A 179 -6.18 -1.58 -4.74
C THR A 179 -5.18 -2.21 -5.70
N PHE A 180 -5.39 -1.97 -6.98
CA PHE A 180 -4.50 -2.51 -8.01
C PHE A 180 -3.30 -1.60 -8.22
N THR A 181 -2.10 -2.21 -8.23
CA THR A 181 -0.82 -1.49 -8.35
C THR A 181 -0.74 -0.61 -9.58
N GLY A 182 -1.35 -1.02 -10.70
CA GLY A 182 -1.40 -0.22 -11.92
C GLY A 182 -2.18 1.08 -11.74
N ASP A 183 -3.35 1.02 -11.11
CA ASP A 183 -4.19 2.19 -10.88
C ASP A 183 -3.53 3.14 -9.86
N LEU A 184 -2.98 2.58 -8.77
CA LEU A 184 -2.25 3.37 -7.79
C LEU A 184 -1.02 4.05 -8.41
N ALA A 185 -0.26 3.34 -9.25
CA ALA A 185 0.92 3.92 -9.92
C ALA A 185 0.54 5.11 -10.82
N GLY A 186 -0.55 5.00 -11.59
CA GLY A 186 -1.05 6.10 -12.41
C GLY A 186 -1.45 7.32 -11.59
N ALA A 187 -2.21 7.10 -10.49
CA ALA A 187 -2.61 8.17 -9.59
C ALA A 187 -1.40 8.83 -8.90
N LEU A 188 -0.44 8.04 -8.43
CA LEU A 188 0.80 8.55 -7.83
C LEU A 188 1.57 9.46 -8.78
N LEU A 189 1.74 9.05 -10.04
CA LEU A 189 2.45 9.85 -11.03
C LEU A 189 1.71 11.17 -11.33
N ALA A 190 0.38 11.15 -11.40
CA ALA A 190 -0.42 12.37 -11.58
C ALA A 190 -0.28 13.34 -10.39
N LEU A 191 -0.36 12.83 -9.14
CA LEU A 191 -0.16 13.64 -7.93
C LEU A 191 1.26 14.25 -7.90
N VAL A 192 2.27 13.47 -8.27
CA VAL A 192 3.67 13.91 -8.35
C VAL A 192 3.86 14.99 -9.43
N GLU A 193 3.23 14.83 -10.59
CA GLU A 193 3.30 15.83 -11.67
C GLU A 193 2.69 17.17 -11.28
N ALA A 194 1.61 17.14 -10.51
CA ALA A 194 0.96 18.32 -9.95
C ALA A 194 1.68 18.93 -8.74
N LYS A 195 2.68 18.21 -8.18
CA LYS A 195 3.39 18.56 -6.95
C LYS A 195 2.45 18.67 -5.74
N ASP A 196 1.47 17.78 -5.67
CA ASP A 196 0.57 17.70 -4.52
C ASP A 196 1.31 17.35 -3.23
N GLU A 197 0.78 17.84 -2.11
CA GLU A 197 1.34 17.69 -0.78
C GLU A 197 0.26 17.29 0.24
N GLY A 198 0.73 16.77 1.38
CA GLY A 198 -0.13 16.33 2.46
C GLY A 198 -0.69 14.94 2.24
N ILE A 199 -1.77 14.58 2.94
CA ILE A 199 -2.30 13.23 2.98
C ILE A 199 -3.39 13.06 1.91
N PHE A 200 -3.30 11.98 1.14
CA PHE A 200 -4.31 11.51 0.21
C PHE A 200 -4.64 10.05 0.49
N HIS A 201 -5.89 9.68 0.38
CA HIS A 201 -6.32 8.30 0.25
C HIS A 201 -6.41 7.95 -1.24
N VAL A 202 -5.82 6.82 -1.63
CA VAL A 202 -5.83 6.35 -3.03
C VAL A 202 -6.09 4.85 -3.06
N THR A 203 -7.32 4.46 -3.36
CA THR A 203 -7.77 3.07 -3.50
C THR A 203 -8.70 2.92 -4.69
N ASN A 204 -8.84 1.71 -5.22
CA ASN A 204 -9.95 1.45 -6.14
C ASN A 204 -11.29 1.56 -5.41
N ALA A 205 -12.34 1.93 -6.14
CA ALA A 205 -13.68 2.04 -5.59
C ALA A 205 -14.31 0.66 -5.32
N GLY A 206 -15.27 0.64 -4.40
CA GLY A 206 -16.03 -0.55 -4.02
C GLY A 206 -15.41 -1.29 -2.84
N PRO A 207 -15.82 -0.97 -1.59
CA PRO A 207 -15.40 -1.73 -0.43
C PRO A 207 -15.97 -3.15 -0.47
N VAL A 208 -15.20 -4.12 0.04
CA VAL A 208 -15.55 -5.53 0.00
C VAL A 208 -14.92 -6.27 1.18
N SER A 209 -15.52 -7.38 1.65
CA SER A 209 -14.85 -8.28 2.59
C SER A 209 -13.87 -9.20 1.85
N TRP A 210 -12.92 -9.81 2.59
CA TRP A 210 -12.03 -10.80 1.96
C TRP A 210 -12.79 -12.01 1.43
N PHE A 211 -13.88 -12.39 2.08
CA PHE A 211 -14.75 -13.46 1.61
C PHE A 211 -15.38 -13.13 0.25
N VAL A 212 -16.06 -11.97 0.15
CA VAL A 212 -16.70 -11.56 -1.10
C VAL A 212 -15.65 -11.33 -2.19
N PHE A 213 -14.52 -10.71 -1.88
CA PHE A 213 -13.42 -10.53 -2.84
C PHE A 213 -12.90 -11.87 -3.37
N ALA A 214 -12.76 -12.89 -2.51
CA ALA A 214 -12.30 -14.21 -2.94
C ALA A 214 -13.33 -14.91 -3.84
N GLN A 215 -14.64 -14.71 -3.62
CA GLN A 215 -15.69 -15.20 -4.53
C GLN A 215 -15.62 -14.50 -5.90
N GLU A 216 -15.44 -13.16 -5.92
CA GLU A 216 -15.27 -12.39 -7.15
C GLU A 216 -14.04 -12.85 -7.94
N VAL A 217 -12.93 -13.16 -7.26
CA VAL A 217 -11.72 -13.71 -7.89
C VAL A 217 -11.98 -15.09 -8.46
N ALA A 218 -12.70 -15.95 -7.73
CA ALA A 218 -13.06 -17.29 -8.21
C ALA A 218 -13.89 -17.21 -9.50
N GLU A 219 -14.94 -16.38 -9.50
CA GLU A 219 -15.82 -16.19 -10.66
C GLU A 219 -15.04 -15.61 -11.86
N ALA A 220 -14.25 -14.55 -11.65
CA ALA A 220 -13.47 -13.91 -12.71
C ALA A 220 -12.40 -14.85 -13.31
N ALA A 221 -11.88 -15.79 -12.51
CA ALA A 221 -10.91 -16.80 -12.94
C ALA A 221 -11.56 -18.09 -13.52
N GLY A 222 -12.90 -18.14 -13.63
CA GLY A 222 -13.63 -19.29 -14.19
C GLY A 222 -13.72 -20.48 -13.23
N HIS A 223 -13.57 -20.26 -11.93
CA HIS A 223 -13.79 -21.26 -10.88
C HIS A 223 -15.17 -21.09 -10.24
N ASP A 224 -15.65 -22.14 -9.57
CA ASP A 224 -16.91 -22.12 -8.83
C ASP A 224 -16.78 -21.27 -7.55
N PRO A 225 -17.45 -20.10 -7.44
CA PRO A 225 -17.38 -19.24 -6.27
C PRO A 225 -18.03 -19.84 -5.02
N SER A 226 -18.91 -20.86 -5.16
CA SER A 226 -19.56 -21.52 -4.02
C SER A 226 -18.58 -22.33 -3.14
N ARG A 227 -17.37 -22.61 -3.64
CA ARG A 227 -16.27 -23.20 -2.88
C ARG A 227 -15.63 -22.24 -1.89
N VAL A 228 -15.90 -20.94 -2.02
CA VAL A 228 -15.40 -19.93 -1.08
C VAL A 228 -16.45 -19.72 -0.01
N LEU A 229 -16.09 -20.01 1.23
CA LEU A 229 -16.97 -19.98 2.39
C LEU A 229 -16.52 -18.89 3.39
N PRO A 230 -17.46 -18.22 4.07
CA PRO A 230 -17.14 -17.22 5.06
C PRO A 230 -16.62 -17.86 6.35
N ILE A 231 -15.71 -17.14 7.03
CA ILE A 231 -15.25 -17.47 8.38
C ILE A 231 -15.12 -16.16 9.17
N SER A 232 -15.32 -16.20 10.49
CA SER A 232 -15.04 -15.07 11.36
C SER A 232 -13.54 -14.97 11.65
N THR A 233 -13.04 -13.76 11.89
CA THR A 233 -11.65 -13.53 12.34
C THR A 233 -11.34 -14.30 13.61
N THR A 234 -12.31 -14.45 14.52
CA THR A 234 -12.15 -15.18 15.78
C THR A 234 -12.02 -16.69 15.60
N ASP A 235 -12.51 -17.24 14.49
CA ASP A 235 -12.49 -18.66 14.18
C ASP A 235 -11.25 -19.10 13.39
N LEU A 236 -10.37 -18.14 13.05
CA LEU A 236 -9.12 -18.46 12.35
C LEU A 236 -8.19 -19.32 13.21
N VAL A 237 -7.73 -20.43 12.63
CA VAL A 237 -6.75 -21.32 13.26
C VAL A 237 -5.54 -21.49 12.30
N PRO A 238 -4.32 -21.12 12.74
CA PRO A 238 -4.00 -20.39 13.97
C PRO A 238 -4.52 -18.96 13.96
N SER A 239 -4.77 -18.40 15.14
CA SER A 239 -5.13 -16.98 15.27
C SER A 239 -3.99 -16.08 14.79
N ARG A 240 -4.34 -14.90 14.28
CA ARG A 240 -3.35 -13.94 13.81
C ARG A 240 -2.77 -13.14 14.99
N PRO A 241 -1.43 -13.02 15.12
CA PRO A 241 -0.80 -12.24 16.17
C PRO A 241 -1.16 -10.76 16.17
N ALA A 242 -1.20 -10.15 14.98
CA ALA A 242 -1.52 -8.74 14.83
C ALA A 242 -3.03 -8.50 14.72
N PRO A 243 -3.60 -7.53 15.44
CA PRO A 243 -4.98 -7.11 15.24
C PRO A 243 -5.16 -6.50 13.84
N ARG A 244 -6.28 -6.81 13.19
CA ARG A 244 -6.67 -6.26 11.90
C ARG A 244 -7.92 -5.44 12.07
N PRO A 245 -8.02 -4.27 11.40
CA PRO A 245 -9.23 -3.46 11.45
C PRO A 245 -10.41 -4.20 10.82
N ALA A 246 -11.57 -4.20 11.50
CA ALA A 246 -12.80 -4.76 10.95
C ALA A 246 -13.31 -3.94 9.76
N ASN A 247 -13.18 -2.62 9.83
CA ASN A 247 -13.45 -1.71 8.73
C ASN A 247 -12.22 -0.85 8.45
N SER A 248 -11.61 -1.02 7.29
CA SER A 248 -10.46 -0.21 6.85
C SER A 248 -10.75 0.55 5.54
N VAL A 249 -12.01 0.76 5.23
CA VAL A 249 -12.45 1.44 4.01
C VAL A 249 -11.95 2.88 4.00
N LEU A 250 -11.14 3.23 3.01
CA LEU A 250 -10.65 4.58 2.77
C LEU A 250 -11.57 5.29 1.78
N ASP A 251 -11.99 6.52 2.11
CA ASP A 251 -12.66 7.41 1.17
C ASP A 251 -11.62 8.19 0.39
N ASN A 252 -11.78 8.28 -0.91
CA ASN A 252 -10.87 9.04 -1.80
C ASN A 252 -11.38 10.47 -2.04
N LEU A 253 -12.09 11.06 -1.08
CA LEU A 253 -12.77 12.36 -1.24
C LEU A 253 -11.79 13.46 -1.64
N LYS A 254 -10.66 13.57 -0.95
CA LYS A 254 -9.65 14.59 -1.26
C LYS A 254 -9.07 14.42 -2.66
N LEU A 255 -8.87 13.18 -3.12
CA LEU A 255 -8.41 12.91 -4.49
C LEU A 255 -9.38 13.50 -5.52
N VAL A 256 -10.68 13.27 -5.33
CA VAL A 256 -11.75 13.76 -6.22
C VAL A 256 -11.89 15.29 -6.12
N ASP A 257 -11.89 15.85 -4.92
CA ASP A 257 -11.99 17.29 -4.68
C ASP A 257 -10.79 18.06 -5.25
N SER A 258 -9.63 17.41 -5.36
CA SER A 258 -8.43 17.95 -6.02
C SER A 258 -8.48 17.85 -7.55
N GLY A 259 -9.59 17.38 -8.13
CA GLY A 259 -9.81 17.32 -9.59
C GLY A 259 -9.31 16.04 -10.25
N TYR A 260 -8.87 15.04 -9.49
CA TYR A 260 -8.49 13.74 -10.06
C TYR A 260 -9.69 12.82 -10.25
N SER A 261 -9.61 11.94 -11.21
CA SER A 261 -10.64 10.91 -11.39
C SER A 261 -10.56 9.88 -10.26
N GLN A 262 -11.69 9.48 -9.73
CA GLN A 262 -11.77 8.33 -8.86
C GLN A 262 -11.26 7.09 -9.59
N LEU A 263 -10.47 6.25 -8.91
CA LEU A 263 -10.02 4.99 -9.50
C LEU A 263 -11.21 4.07 -9.78
N ALA A 264 -11.11 3.31 -10.86
CA ALA A 264 -12.16 2.38 -11.27
C ALA A 264 -12.56 1.42 -10.14
N PRO A 265 -13.81 0.90 -10.13
CA PRO A 265 -14.20 -0.16 -9.20
C PRO A 265 -13.23 -1.35 -9.28
N HIS A 266 -12.88 -1.93 -8.12
CA HIS A 266 -11.95 -3.06 -8.04
C HIS A 266 -12.39 -4.25 -8.92
N LEU A 267 -13.70 -4.53 -8.97
CA LEU A 267 -14.24 -5.62 -9.79
C LEU A 267 -14.00 -5.38 -11.30
N THR A 268 -14.09 -4.14 -11.76
CA THR A 268 -13.77 -3.79 -13.16
C THR A 268 -12.29 -4.10 -13.46
N ARG A 269 -11.38 -3.76 -12.55
CA ARG A 269 -9.95 -4.04 -12.71
C ARG A 269 -9.62 -5.51 -12.60
N LEU A 270 -10.25 -6.22 -11.69
CA LEU A 270 -10.13 -7.66 -11.56
C LEU A 270 -10.47 -8.38 -12.88
N ASN A 271 -11.60 -8.03 -13.47
CA ASN A 271 -12.05 -8.58 -14.74
C ASN A 271 -11.14 -8.27 -15.93
N VAL A 272 -10.47 -7.13 -15.92
CA VAL A 272 -9.46 -6.79 -16.96
C VAL A 272 -8.18 -7.57 -16.76
N LEU A 273 -7.78 -7.83 -15.53
CA LEU A 273 -6.52 -8.51 -15.21
C LEU A 273 -6.58 -10.03 -15.44
N LEU A 274 -7.76 -10.65 -15.25
CA LEU A 274 -7.92 -12.10 -15.31
C LEU A 274 -8.51 -12.63 -16.65
N LYS A 275 -8.86 -11.75 -17.56
CA LYS A 275 -9.22 -12.07 -18.95
C LYS A 275 -8.00 -12.08 -19.86
#